data_b3a708284ebea5d0e7b707901d7419f6
#
_entry.id   b3a708284ebea5d0e7b707901d7419f6
#
_cell.length_a   1.000
_cell.length_b   1.000
_cell.length_c   1.000
_cell.angle_alpha   90.00
_cell.angle_beta   90.00
_cell.angle_gamma   90.00
#
_symmetry.space_group_name_H-M   'P 1'
#
loop_
_entity.id
_entity.type
_entity.pdbx_description
1 polymer ?
#
loop_
_entity_poly.entity_id
_entity_poly.type
_entity_poly.pdbx_seq_one_letter_code
_entity_poly.pdbx_strand_id
1 'polypeptide(L)'
;MKQNKTYLHLGVTLIVSACAVLMFYDTFFQSRVLLDFFDKLMSVLSPVIYGLVFAYLLAPIVDFFDRYIQKGLPKVKSSLVRGLSILVTWICVIALIYLMFSILIPELVDSTKTLADNFESYYKTVYNWVNSLVENQTIFSDDIYSDQLLSALNGYYDKLVKWVTDTVIPQAQVAIVAVTGGIWSVVIFLKNILIGMMISVYLLARKESFAKQSKKILYAILPETPYRRTLRAVAEADRIFSGFVRGKLLDSLIILSLIHI
;
A
#
# COMPACT_ATOMS: atom_id res chain seq x y z
N MET A 1 -11.89 -4.72 -45.16
CA MET A 1 -12.08 -4.33 -43.75
C MET A 1 -13.33 -4.89 -43.07
N LYS A 2 -14.44 -5.23 -43.75
CA LYS A 2 -15.64 -5.83 -43.15
C LYS A 2 -15.42 -7.27 -42.63
N GLN A 3 -14.64 -8.07 -43.35
CA GLN A 3 -14.39 -9.49 -43.00
C GLN A 3 -13.64 -9.69 -41.65
N ASN A 4 -12.69 -8.81 -41.31
CA ASN A 4 -11.99 -8.87 -40.03
C ASN A 4 -12.87 -8.61 -38.81
N LYS A 5 -13.95 -7.80 -38.96
CA LYS A 5 -14.87 -7.54 -37.87
C LYS A 5 -15.73 -8.75 -37.53
N THR A 6 -16.14 -9.53 -38.55
CA THR A 6 -16.94 -10.72 -38.36
C THR A 6 -16.16 -11.81 -37.62
N TYR A 7 -14.90 -12.06 -37.98
CA TYR A 7 -14.02 -12.99 -37.27
C TYR A 7 -13.73 -12.54 -35.83
N LEU A 8 -13.58 -11.22 -35.60
CA LEU A 8 -13.39 -10.68 -34.26
C LEU A 8 -14.65 -10.87 -33.40
N HIS A 9 -15.84 -10.60 -33.94
CA HIS A 9 -17.10 -10.85 -33.22
C HIS A 9 -17.31 -12.34 -32.94
N LEU A 10 -16.97 -13.19 -33.87
CA LEU A 10 -17.07 -14.65 -33.70
C LEU A 10 -16.11 -15.14 -32.62
N GLY A 11 -14.87 -14.64 -32.59
CA GLY A 11 -13.89 -14.94 -31.54
C GLY A 11 -14.35 -14.46 -30.17
N VAL A 12 -14.88 -13.24 -30.07
CA VAL A 12 -15.39 -12.70 -28.80
C VAL A 12 -16.60 -13.48 -28.31
N THR A 13 -17.58 -13.81 -29.17
CA THR A 13 -18.73 -14.65 -28.78
C THR A 13 -18.31 -16.03 -28.31
N LEU A 14 -17.32 -16.65 -28.95
CA LEU A 14 -16.80 -17.96 -28.56
C LEU A 14 -16.12 -17.91 -27.19
N ILE A 15 -15.33 -16.88 -26.93
CA ILE A 15 -14.70 -16.65 -25.61
C ILE A 15 -15.74 -16.41 -24.54
N VAL A 16 -16.72 -15.55 -24.80
CA VAL A 16 -17.81 -15.24 -23.83
C VAL A 16 -18.65 -16.48 -23.52
N SER A 17 -19.00 -17.29 -24.53
CA SER A 17 -19.74 -18.53 -24.30
C SER A 17 -18.93 -19.56 -23.53
N ALA A 18 -17.64 -19.71 -23.80
CA ALA A 18 -16.75 -20.59 -23.06
C ALA A 18 -16.62 -20.15 -21.59
N CYS A 19 -16.44 -18.83 -21.33
CA CYS A 19 -16.42 -18.29 -19.98
C CYS A 19 -17.74 -18.52 -19.25
N ALA A 20 -18.89 -18.36 -19.91
CA ALA A 20 -20.20 -18.61 -19.32
C ALA A 20 -20.39 -20.08 -18.94
N VAL A 21 -19.97 -21.01 -19.78
CA VAL A 21 -20.01 -22.46 -19.50
C VAL A 21 -19.09 -22.81 -18.33
N LEU A 22 -17.88 -22.25 -18.28
CA LEU A 22 -16.94 -22.48 -17.19
C LEU A 22 -17.48 -21.91 -15.86
N MET A 23 -18.05 -20.71 -15.87
CA MET A 23 -18.70 -20.12 -14.68
C MET A 23 -19.87 -20.98 -14.20
N PHE A 24 -20.71 -21.45 -15.12
CA PHE A 24 -21.82 -22.33 -14.78
C PHE A 24 -21.33 -23.64 -14.16
N TYR A 25 -20.33 -24.26 -14.77
CA TYR A 25 -19.73 -25.50 -14.26
C TYR A 25 -19.14 -25.30 -12.86
N ASP A 26 -18.35 -24.23 -12.64
CA ASP A 26 -17.72 -23.92 -11.35
C ASP A 26 -18.76 -23.64 -10.26
N THR A 27 -19.85 -22.94 -10.60
CA THR A 27 -20.95 -22.62 -9.66
C THR A 27 -21.75 -23.87 -9.26
N PHE A 28 -22.02 -24.78 -10.22
CA PHE A 28 -22.84 -25.97 -9.96
C PHE A 28 -22.06 -27.13 -9.33
N PHE A 29 -20.80 -27.30 -9.69
CA PHE A 29 -19.99 -28.43 -9.23
C PHE A 29 -19.02 -28.09 -8.10
N GLN A 30 -19.04 -26.85 -7.58
CA GLN A 30 -18.17 -26.37 -6.48
C GLN A 30 -16.69 -26.70 -6.67
N SER A 31 -16.24 -26.81 -7.92
CA SER A 31 -14.90 -27.31 -8.26
C SER A 31 -13.77 -26.32 -7.97
N ARG A 32 -14.08 -25.03 -7.71
CA ARG A 32 -13.14 -23.91 -7.51
C ARG A 32 -12.06 -23.76 -8.60
N VAL A 33 -12.23 -24.43 -9.74
CA VAL A 33 -11.25 -24.42 -10.83
C VAL A 33 -10.97 -23.01 -11.35
N LEU A 34 -12.01 -22.18 -11.44
CA LEU A 34 -11.85 -20.79 -11.85
C LEU A 34 -11.11 -19.95 -10.80
N LEU A 35 -11.45 -20.11 -9.52
CA LEU A 35 -10.76 -19.40 -8.43
C LEU A 35 -9.29 -19.78 -8.38
N ASP A 36 -8.98 -21.08 -8.44
CA ASP A 36 -7.59 -21.58 -8.45
C ASP A 36 -6.81 -21.10 -9.68
N PHE A 37 -7.47 -21.00 -10.83
CA PHE A 37 -6.87 -20.43 -12.04
C PHE A 37 -6.55 -18.95 -11.85
N PHE A 38 -7.50 -18.14 -11.31
CA PHE A 38 -7.27 -16.72 -11.06
C PHE A 38 -6.20 -16.50 -9.99
N ASP A 39 -6.17 -17.32 -8.94
CA ASP A 39 -5.15 -17.24 -7.90
C ASP A 39 -3.74 -17.54 -8.44
N LYS A 40 -3.61 -18.57 -9.27
CA LYS A 40 -2.36 -18.87 -9.98
C LYS A 40 -1.97 -17.75 -10.93
N LEU A 41 -2.91 -17.22 -11.69
CA LEU A 41 -2.67 -16.12 -12.61
C LEU A 41 -2.21 -14.87 -11.86
N MET A 42 -2.89 -14.50 -10.75
CA MET A 42 -2.51 -13.37 -9.91
C MET A 42 -1.15 -13.57 -9.24
N SER A 43 -0.85 -14.78 -8.80
CA SER A 43 0.47 -15.11 -8.24
C SER A 43 1.60 -14.87 -9.23
N VAL A 44 1.41 -15.23 -10.49
CA VAL A 44 2.39 -14.99 -11.56
C VAL A 44 2.44 -13.51 -11.98
N LEU A 45 1.29 -12.83 -11.99
CA LEU A 45 1.21 -11.41 -12.36
C LEU A 45 1.67 -10.45 -11.24
N SER A 46 1.63 -10.87 -9.99
CA SER A 46 1.98 -10.01 -8.84
C SER A 46 3.30 -9.24 -9.01
N PRO A 47 4.42 -9.86 -9.41
CA PRO A 47 5.67 -9.12 -9.60
C PRO A 47 5.57 -8.07 -10.71
N VAL A 48 4.79 -8.35 -11.77
CA VAL A 48 4.59 -7.42 -12.88
C VAL A 48 3.75 -6.23 -12.43
N ILE A 49 2.70 -6.48 -11.65
CA ILE A 49 1.85 -5.44 -11.08
C ILE A 49 2.68 -4.56 -10.14
N TYR A 50 3.48 -5.15 -9.24
CA TYR A 50 4.40 -4.39 -8.37
C TYR A 50 5.38 -3.55 -9.20
N GLY A 51 5.95 -4.12 -10.26
CA GLY A 51 6.85 -3.40 -11.15
C GLY A 51 6.19 -2.21 -11.85
N LEU A 52 4.94 -2.37 -12.30
CA LEU A 52 4.13 -1.29 -12.89
C LEU A 52 3.84 -0.18 -11.87
N VAL A 53 3.42 -0.55 -10.67
CA VAL A 53 3.14 0.39 -9.58
C VAL A 53 4.41 1.17 -9.21
N PHE A 54 5.53 0.50 -8.99
CA PHE A 54 6.80 1.15 -8.69
C PHE A 54 7.26 2.06 -9.84
N ALA A 55 7.16 1.60 -11.09
CA ALA A 55 7.52 2.42 -12.24
C ALA A 55 6.66 3.69 -12.32
N TYR A 56 5.37 3.58 -12.05
CA TYR A 56 4.46 4.71 -12.10
C TYR A 56 4.70 5.70 -10.94
N LEU A 57 4.84 5.19 -9.71
CA LEU A 57 5.11 6.01 -8.53
C LEU A 57 6.47 6.73 -8.61
N LEU A 58 7.50 6.04 -9.11
CA LEU A 58 8.85 6.58 -9.17
C LEU A 58 9.09 7.43 -10.41
N ALA A 59 8.25 7.35 -11.45
CA ALA A 59 8.42 8.12 -12.68
C ALA A 59 8.62 9.63 -12.45
N PRO A 60 7.82 10.35 -11.63
CA PRO A 60 8.03 11.77 -11.39
C PRO A 60 9.35 12.09 -10.67
N ILE A 61 9.82 11.18 -9.82
CA ILE A 61 11.10 11.33 -9.09
C ILE A 61 12.27 11.10 -10.04
N VAL A 62 12.19 10.05 -10.86
CA VAL A 62 13.19 9.78 -11.90
C VAL A 62 13.28 10.93 -12.91
N ASP A 63 12.14 11.48 -13.35
CA ASP A 63 12.11 12.61 -14.28
C ASP A 63 12.66 13.91 -13.64
N PHE A 64 12.58 14.05 -12.32
CA PHE A 64 13.23 15.13 -11.58
C PHE A 64 14.75 14.98 -11.59
N PHE A 65 15.28 13.82 -11.22
CA PHE A 65 16.72 13.55 -11.24
C PHE A 65 17.28 13.60 -12.68
N ASP A 66 16.54 13.09 -13.64
CA ASP A 66 16.93 13.10 -15.06
C ASP A 66 17.20 14.53 -15.55
N ARG A 67 16.28 15.46 -15.25
CA ARG A 67 16.46 16.89 -15.58
C ARG A 67 17.63 17.53 -14.84
N TYR A 68 17.84 17.16 -13.58
CA TYR A 68 18.92 17.74 -12.77
C TYR A 68 20.29 17.25 -13.23
N ILE A 69 20.43 15.94 -13.45
CA ILE A 69 21.68 15.32 -13.91
C ILE A 69 22.02 15.76 -15.34
N GLN A 70 21.02 15.87 -16.22
CA GLN A 70 21.24 16.32 -17.60
C GLN A 70 21.72 17.78 -17.67
N LYS A 71 21.26 18.65 -16.77
CA LYS A 71 21.78 20.02 -16.65
C LYS A 71 23.24 20.06 -16.21
N GLY A 72 23.65 19.16 -15.30
CA GLY A 72 25.03 19.08 -14.82
C GLY A 72 26.00 18.39 -15.80
N LEU A 73 25.50 17.47 -16.63
CA LEU A 73 26.29 16.65 -17.55
C LEU A 73 25.76 16.70 -19.00
N PRO A 74 25.81 17.86 -19.67
CA PRO A 74 25.18 18.03 -20.99
C PRO A 74 25.82 17.18 -22.10
N LYS A 75 27.06 16.71 -21.93
CA LYS A 75 27.81 15.91 -22.93
C LYS A 75 27.53 14.39 -22.82
N VAL A 76 26.82 13.93 -21.78
CA VAL A 76 26.54 12.51 -21.58
C VAL A 76 25.31 12.10 -22.38
N LYS A 77 25.35 10.90 -22.97
CA LYS A 77 24.21 10.33 -23.71
C LYS A 77 22.96 10.24 -22.80
N SER A 78 21.83 10.73 -23.29
CA SER A 78 20.54 10.73 -22.58
C SER A 78 20.17 9.35 -21.98
N SER A 79 20.53 8.25 -22.65
CA SER A 79 20.28 6.89 -22.15
C SER A 79 21.09 6.57 -20.88
N LEU A 80 22.33 7.06 -20.76
CA LEU A 80 23.15 6.87 -19.57
C LEU A 80 22.66 7.74 -18.41
N VAL A 81 22.28 8.99 -18.69
CA VAL A 81 21.68 9.89 -17.71
C VAL A 81 20.43 9.27 -17.13
N ARG A 82 19.55 8.72 -17.97
CA ARG A 82 18.34 8.04 -17.51
C ARG A 82 18.63 6.83 -16.64
N GLY A 83 19.60 6.00 -17.03
CA GLY A 83 20.04 4.85 -16.19
C GLY A 83 20.53 5.29 -14.82
N LEU A 84 21.36 6.36 -14.78
CA LEU A 84 21.86 6.93 -13.54
C LEU A 84 20.75 7.53 -12.68
N SER A 85 19.80 8.23 -13.28
CA SER A 85 18.63 8.81 -12.59
C SER A 85 17.77 7.73 -11.95
N ILE A 86 17.54 6.60 -12.62
CA ILE A 86 16.81 5.45 -12.07
C ILE A 86 17.58 4.85 -10.88
N LEU A 87 18.89 4.66 -11.03
CA LEU A 87 19.73 4.12 -9.97
C LEU A 87 19.72 5.02 -8.73
N VAL A 88 19.94 6.33 -8.90
CA VAL A 88 19.88 7.31 -7.81
C VAL A 88 18.51 7.30 -7.14
N THR A 89 17.44 7.27 -7.91
CA THR A 89 16.08 7.20 -7.36
C THR A 89 15.89 5.96 -6.48
N TRP A 90 16.33 4.78 -6.93
CA TRP A 90 16.21 3.56 -6.14
C TRP A 90 17.07 3.58 -4.88
N ILE A 91 18.28 4.12 -4.95
CA ILE A 91 19.12 4.32 -3.76
C ILE A 91 18.44 5.25 -2.76
N CYS A 92 17.89 6.37 -3.22
CA CYS A 92 17.15 7.31 -2.37
C CYS A 92 15.92 6.64 -1.72
N VAL A 93 15.16 5.86 -2.46
CA VAL A 93 13.97 5.16 -1.94
C VAL A 93 14.37 4.13 -0.88
N ILE A 94 15.40 3.32 -1.14
CA ILE A 94 15.89 2.32 -0.18
C ILE A 94 16.44 3.01 1.07
N ALA A 95 17.20 4.09 0.92
CA ALA A 95 17.72 4.87 2.04
C ALA A 95 16.58 5.49 2.88
N LEU A 96 15.56 6.04 2.23
CA LEU A 96 14.39 6.60 2.90
C LEU A 96 13.63 5.53 3.69
N ILE A 97 13.39 4.36 3.10
CA ILE A 97 12.73 3.23 3.76
C ILE A 97 13.55 2.78 4.98
N TYR A 98 14.87 2.62 4.82
CA TYR A 98 15.77 2.24 5.91
C TYR A 98 15.70 3.26 7.05
N LEU A 99 15.81 4.56 6.73
CA LEU A 99 15.76 5.64 7.71
C LEU A 99 14.40 5.68 8.43
N MET A 100 13.31 5.52 7.69
CA MET A 100 11.96 5.45 8.26
C MET A 100 11.84 4.31 9.27
N PHE A 101 12.25 3.10 8.94
CA PHE A 101 12.19 1.97 9.87
C PHE A 101 13.15 2.12 11.05
N SER A 102 14.34 2.68 10.82
CA SER A 102 15.33 2.93 11.88
C SER A 102 14.84 3.90 12.94
N ILE A 103 13.98 4.85 12.58
CA ILE A 103 13.38 5.79 13.54
C ILE A 103 12.07 5.22 14.10
N LEU A 104 11.19 4.70 13.25
CA LEU A 104 9.84 4.32 13.63
C LEU A 104 9.81 3.11 14.57
N ILE A 105 10.67 2.10 14.33
CA ILE A 105 10.64 0.88 15.14
C ILE A 105 11.03 1.14 16.60
N PRO A 106 12.15 1.83 16.92
CA PRO A 106 12.50 2.16 18.30
C PRO A 106 11.40 2.98 18.98
N GLU A 107 10.87 4.02 18.29
CA GLU A 107 9.82 4.88 18.83
C GLU A 107 8.54 4.12 19.18
N LEU A 108 8.11 3.19 18.31
CA LEU A 108 6.95 2.33 18.57
C LEU A 108 7.18 1.41 19.79
N VAL A 109 8.39 0.86 19.91
CA VAL A 109 8.75 -0.01 21.04
C VAL A 109 8.73 0.79 22.35
N ASP A 110 9.33 1.97 22.37
CA ASP A 110 9.42 2.82 23.56
C ASP A 110 8.05 3.39 23.95
N SER A 111 7.23 3.82 22.98
CA SER A 111 5.85 4.24 23.21
C SER A 111 5.00 3.11 23.78
N THR A 112 5.15 1.89 23.28
CA THR A 112 4.41 0.73 23.79
C THR A 112 4.83 0.37 25.21
N LYS A 113 6.13 0.40 25.53
CA LYS A 113 6.64 0.19 26.89
C LYS A 113 6.11 1.26 27.83
N THR A 114 6.23 2.53 27.47
CA THR A 114 5.75 3.64 28.26
C THR A 114 4.26 3.52 28.56
N LEU A 115 3.46 3.11 27.57
CA LEU A 115 2.03 2.85 27.78
C LEU A 115 1.79 1.69 28.74
N ALA A 116 2.52 0.58 28.60
CA ALA A 116 2.42 -0.60 29.47
C ALA A 116 2.83 -0.27 30.90
N ASP A 117 3.97 0.41 31.10
CA ASP A 117 4.52 0.75 32.40
C ASP A 117 3.63 1.78 33.15
N ASN A 118 2.99 2.70 32.44
CA ASN A 118 2.14 3.72 33.05
C ASN A 118 0.65 3.34 33.10
N PHE A 119 0.26 2.19 32.56
CA PHE A 119 -1.15 1.82 32.46
C PHE A 119 -1.86 1.80 33.82
N GLU A 120 -1.21 1.23 34.85
CA GLU A 120 -1.74 1.21 36.22
C GLU A 120 -1.87 2.63 36.81
N SER A 121 -0.91 3.52 36.50
CA SER A 121 -0.94 4.91 36.95
C SER A 121 -2.08 5.69 36.28
N TYR A 122 -2.30 5.50 34.98
CA TYR A 122 -3.41 6.13 34.25
C TYR A 122 -4.76 5.64 34.80
N TYR A 123 -4.89 4.35 35.07
CA TYR A 123 -6.09 3.81 35.69
C TYR A 123 -6.33 4.42 37.07
N LYS A 124 -5.32 4.45 37.98
CA LYS A 124 -5.42 5.06 39.29
C LYS A 124 -5.81 6.55 39.23
N THR A 125 -5.28 7.28 38.27
CA THR A 125 -5.61 8.69 38.08
C THR A 125 -7.08 8.84 37.71
N VAL A 126 -7.58 8.05 36.76
CA VAL A 126 -9.01 8.08 36.37
C VAL A 126 -9.90 7.63 37.54
N TYR A 127 -9.52 6.56 38.24
CA TYR A 127 -10.26 6.04 39.39
C TYR A 127 -10.37 7.12 40.51
N ASN A 128 -9.25 7.73 40.89
CA ASN A 128 -9.22 8.76 41.91
C ASN A 128 -10.02 10.02 41.48
N TRP A 129 -9.95 10.39 40.20
CA TRP A 129 -10.75 11.48 39.68
C TRP A 129 -12.25 11.18 39.77
N VAL A 130 -12.69 10.00 39.37
CA VAL A 130 -14.09 9.58 39.49
C VAL A 130 -14.51 9.51 40.95
N ASN A 131 -13.68 8.95 41.83
CA ASN A 131 -13.95 8.86 43.25
C ASN A 131 -14.12 10.27 43.88
N SER A 132 -13.28 11.22 43.51
CA SER A 132 -13.40 12.61 43.99
C SER A 132 -14.69 13.30 43.49
N LEU A 133 -15.19 12.96 42.30
CA LEU A 133 -16.49 13.47 41.84
C LEU A 133 -17.66 12.89 42.62
N VAL A 134 -17.53 11.62 43.03
CA VAL A 134 -18.52 10.93 43.85
C VAL A 134 -18.53 11.50 45.29
N GLU A 135 -17.36 11.59 45.94
CA GLU A 135 -17.23 12.09 47.31
C GLU A 135 -17.68 13.54 47.48
N ASN A 136 -17.42 14.38 46.49
CA ASN A 136 -17.82 15.77 46.48
C ASN A 136 -19.31 16.00 46.16
N GLN A 137 -20.11 14.96 45.99
CA GLN A 137 -21.54 15.03 45.62
C GLN A 137 -21.84 15.93 44.42
N THR A 138 -20.85 16.15 43.55
CA THR A 138 -20.95 17.10 42.44
C THR A 138 -21.86 16.62 41.32
N ILE A 139 -21.99 15.29 41.14
CA ILE A 139 -22.72 14.69 40.01
C ILE A 139 -23.77 13.68 40.48
N PHE A 140 -23.55 12.99 41.61
CA PHE A 140 -24.44 11.93 42.09
C PHE A 140 -24.86 12.19 43.53
N SER A 141 -26.17 12.33 43.74
CA SER A 141 -26.77 12.54 45.08
C SER A 141 -27.10 11.24 45.81
N ASP A 142 -27.03 10.08 45.14
CA ASP A 142 -27.38 8.80 45.68
C ASP A 142 -26.16 7.86 45.73
N ASP A 143 -25.87 7.30 46.92
CA ASP A 143 -24.76 6.36 47.14
C ASP A 143 -24.82 5.09 46.26
N ILE A 144 -26.02 4.70 45.83
CA ILE A 144 -26.23 3.52 45.00
C ILE A 144 -25.60 3.64 43.59
N TYR A 145 -25.68 4.83 42.99
CA TYR A 145 -25.09 5.09 41.66
C TYR A 145 -23.57 5.20 41.71
N SER A 146 -23.03 5.71 42.81
CA SER A 146 -21.59 5.84 43.01
C SER A 146 -20.90 4.49 43.10
N ASP A 147 -21.45 3.56 43.89
CA ASP A 147 -20.91 2.19 44.02
C ASP A 147 -21.02 1.40 42.70
N GLN A 148 -22.10 1.58 41.96
CA GLN A 148 -22.27 0.97 40.65
C GLN A 148 -21.26 1.50 39.64
N LEU A 149 -20.95 2.79 39.65
CA LEU A 149 -19.96 3.37 38.73
C LEU A 149 -18.54 2.88 39.04
N LEU A 150 -18.14 2.87 40.30
CA LEU A 150 -16.83 2.37 40.73
C LEU A 150 -16.66 0.87 40.46
N SER A 151 -17.72 0.07 40.72
CA SER A 151 -17.71 -1.37 40.42
C SER A 151 -17.63 -1.62 38.90
N ALA A 152 -18.31 -0.82 38.10
CA ALA A 152 -18.22 -0.89 36.63
C ALA A 152 -16.81 -0.55 36.14
N LEU A 153 -16.19 0.50 36.65
CA LEU A 153 -14.81 0.88 36.34
C LEU A 153 -13.81 -0.24 36.66
N ASN A 154 -13.91 -0.83 37.85
CA ASN A 154 -13.09 -1.99 38.22
C ASN A 154 -13.34 -3.18 37.29
N GLY A 155 -14.60 -3.46 36.97
CA GLY A 155 -14.96 -4.54 36.05
C GLY A 155 -14.45 -4.33 34.60
N TYR A 156 -14.40 -3.09 34.12
CA TYR A 156 -13.79 -2.77 32.81
C TYR A 156 -12.26 -2.87 32.86
N TYR A 157 -11.64 -2.44 33.94
CA TYR A 157 -10.19 -2.58 34.15
C TYR A 157 -9.79 -4.06 34.11
N ASP A 158 -10.46 -4.92 34.88
CA ASP A 158 -10.19 -6.37 34.90
C ASP A 158 -10.38 -7.00 33.51
N LYS A 159 -11.42 -6.59 32.78
CA LYS A 159 -11.66 -7.05 31.40
C LYS A 159 -10.56 -6.60 30.46
N LEU A 160 -10.08 -5.34 30.58
CA LEU A 160 -8.99 -4.82 29.76
C LEU A 160 -7.67 -5.54 30.07
N VAL A 161 -7.34 -5.71 31.36
CA VAL A 161 -6.14 -6.44 31.77
C VAL A 161 -6.19 -7.88 31.24
N LYS A 162 -7.30 -8.58 31.42
CA LYS A 162 -7.49 -9.92 30.88
C LYS A 162 -7.39 -9.96 29.36
N TRP A 163 -8.02 -9.02 28.67
CA TRP A 163 -7.93 -8.93 27.21
C TRP A 163 -6.49 -8.71 26.73
N VAL A 164 -5.73 -7.84 27.40
CA VAL A 164 -4.32 -7.61 27.08
C VAL A 164 -3.49 -8.87 27.34
N THR A 165 -3.65 -9.50 28.51
CA THR A 165 -2.86 -10.69 28.90
C THR A 165 -3.24 -11.93 28.13
N ASP A 166 -4.54 -12.16 27.88
CA ASP A 166 -5.04 -13.40 27.30
C ASP A 166 -5.15 -13.33 25.76
N THR A 167 -5.19 -12.12 25.19
CA THR A 167 -5.40 -11.92 23.75
C THR A 167 -4.23 -11.19 23.09
N VAL A 168 -3.88 -10.00 23.58
CA VAL A 168 -2.89 -9.13 22.89
C VAL A 168 -1.48 -9.72 23.00
N ILE A 169 -1.05 -10.08 24.21
CA ILE A 169 0.30 -10.63 24.44
C ILE A 169 0.50 -11.96 23.70
N PRO A 170 -0.40 -12.96 23.78
CA PRO A 170 -0.27 -14.20 23.02
C PRO A 170 -0.31 -13.97 21.50
N GLN A 171 -1.19 -13.08 21.01
CA GLN A 171 -1.24 -12.77 19.58
C GLN A 171 0.03 -12.04 19.11
N ALA A 172 0.61 -11.17 19.91
CA ALA A 172 1.90 -10.55 19.61
C ALA A 172 3.02 -11.61 19.55
N GLN A 173 3.04 -12.58 20.47
CA GLN A 173 3.97 -13.70 20.44
C GLN A 173 3.77 -14.59 19.20
N VAL A 174 2.50 -14.89 18.86
CA VAL A 174 2.17 -15.64 17.64
C VAL A 174 2.58 -14.86 16.40
N ALA A 175 2.40 -13.54 16.36
CA ALA A 175 2.86 -12.70 15.26
C ALA A 175 4.40 -12.72 15.12
N ILE A 176 5.13 -12.66 16.22
CA ILE A 176 6.60 -12.81 16.24
C ILE A 176 7.02 -14.19 15.73
N VAL A 177 6.36 -15.26 16.21
CA VAL A 177 6.60 -16.63 15.75
C VAL A 177 6.16 -16.82 14.29
N ALA A 178 5.07 -16.21 13.87
CA ALA A 178 4.63 -16.22 12.48
C ALA A 178 5.62 -15.50 11.56
N VAL A 179 6.25 -14.42 12.01
CA VAL A 179 7.35 -13.77 11.29
C VAL A 179 8.57 -14.70 11.20
N THR A 180 8.91 -15.41 12.27
CA THR A 180 10.01 -16.38 12.27
C THR A 180 9.66 -17.70 11.55
N GLY A 181 8.42 -18.20 11.67
CA GLY A 181 7.91 -19.36 10.93
C GLY A 181 7.50 -19.03 9.49
N GLY A 182 7.20 -17.76 9.21
CA GLY A 182 6.86 -17.22 7.89
C GLY A 182 8.07 -16.83 7.03
N ILE A 183 9.28 -17.28 7.37
CA ILE A 183 10.50 -17.01 6.56
C ILE A 183 10.25 -17.29 5.09
N TRP A 184 9.50 -18.34 4.76
CA TRP A 184 9.17 -18.66 3.36
C TRP A 184 8.26 -17.61 2.71
N SER A 185 7.27 -17.09 3.44
CA SER A 185 6.41 -16.00 2.95
C SER A 185 7.20 -14.71 2.76
N VAL A 186 8.13 -14.41 3.67
CA VAL A 186 9.04 -13.25 3.55
C VAL A 186 9.98 -13.43 2.35
N VAL A 187 10.51 -14.62 2.12
CA VAL A 187 11.35 -14.93 0.95
C VAL A 187 10.56 -14.75 -0.35
N ILE A 188 9.31 -15.26 -0.41
CA ILE A 188 8.43 -15.06 -1.57
C ILE A 188 8.13 -13.58 -1.79
N PHE A 189 7.82 -12.84 -0.73
CA PHE A 189 7.57 -11.40 -0.78
C PHE A 189 8.79 -10.62 -1.28
N LEU A 190 9.98 -10.87 -0.72
CA LEU A 190 11.23 -10.26 -1.16
C LEU A 190 11.56 -10.62 -2.62
N LYS A 191 11.38 -11.87 -3.00
CA LYS A 191 11.53 -12.30 -4.40
C LYS A 191 10.61 -11.50 -5.32
N ASN A 192 9.33 -11.35 -4.97
CA ASN A 192 8.36 -10.61 -5.78
C ASN A 192 8.70 -9.12 -5.87
N ILE A 193 9.16 -8.52 -4.77
CA ILE A 193 9.66 -7.13 -4.77
C ILE A 193 10.88 -7.00 -5.67
N LEU A 194 11.87 -7.89 -5.57
CA LEU A 194 13.08 -7.84 -6.40
C LEU A 194 12.74 -7.95 -7.90
N ILE A 195 11.86 -8.89 -8.26
CA ILE A 195 11.39 -9.02 -9.64
C ILE A 195 10.62 -7.77 -10.07
N GLY A 196 9.73 -7.26 -9.20
CA GLY A 196 9.00 -6.01 -9.44
C GLY A 196 9.94 -4.80 -9.62
N MET A 197 11.00 -4.71 -8.83
CA MET A 197 12.03 -3.69 -8.96
C MET A 197 12.75 -3.79 -10.32
N MET A 198 13.15 -4.99 -10.74
CA MET A 198 13.76 -5.21 -12.06
C MET A 198 12.82 -4.80 -13.20
N ILE A 199 11.55 -5.17 -13.10
CA ILE A 199 10.52 -4.79 -14.07
C ILE A 199 10.32 -3.27 -14.08
N SER A 200 10.28 -2.62 -12.91
CA SER A 200 10.12 -1.17 -12.83
C SER A 200 11.30 -0.41 -13.46
N VAL A 201 12.52 -0.87 -13.22
CA VAL A 201 13.73 -0.32 -13.87
C VAL A 201 13.61 -0.40 -15.39
N TYR A 202 13.21 -1.57 -15.91
CA TYR A 202 13.01 -1.74 -17.34
C TYR A 202 11.89 -0.86 -17.90
N LEU A 203 10.76 -0.75 -17.21
CA LEU A 203 9.63 0.11 -17.61
C LEU A 203 10.03 1.59 -17.59
N LEU A 204 10.72 2.04 -16.55
CA LEU A 204 11.23 3.41 -16.44
C LEU A 204 12.25 3.74 -17.52
N ALA A 205 13.17 2.82 -17.83
CA ALA A 205 14.15 2.98 -18.89
C ALA A 205 13.51 3.05 -20.28
N ARG A 206 12.40 2.34 -20.51
CA ARG A 206 11.70 2.24 -21.79
C ARG A 206 10.32 2.92 -21.80
N LYS A 207 10.06 3.84 -20.87
CA LYS A 207 8.78 4.54 -20.66
C LYS A 207 8.16 5.05 -21.96
N GLU A 208 8.95 5.74 -22.79
CA GLU A 208 8.46 6.30 -24.06
C GLU A 208 8.05 5.23 -25.08
N SER A 209 8.80 4.14 -25.14
CA SER A 209 8.52 3.02 -26.05
C SER A 209 7.22 2.32 -25.65
N PHE A 210 7.03 2.05 -24.36
CA PHE A 210 5.80 1.49 -23.83
C PHE A 210 4.59 2.40 -24.09
N ALA A 211 4.73 3.70 -23.83
CA ALA A 211 3.66 4.67 -24.11
C ALA A 211 3.26 4.68 -25.59
N LYS A 212 4.23 4.61 -26.52
CA LYS A 212 3.96 4.52 -27.96
C LYS A 212 3.26 3.21 -28.34
N GLN A 213 3.69 2.08 -27.78
CA GLN A 213 3.09 0.77 -28.04
C GLN A 213 1.67 0.67 -27.48
N SER A 214 1.44 1.14 -26.25
CA SER A 214 0.11 1.19 -25.65
C SER A 214 -0.87 2.04 -26.47
N LYS A 215 -0.43 3.19 -26.98
CA LYS A 215 -1.24 4.03 -27.89
C LYS A 215 -1.58 3.29 -29.18
N LYS A 216 -0.65 2.53 -29.78
CA LYS A 216 -0.92 1.73 -30.98
C LYS A 216 -1.93 0.64 -30.73
N ILE A 217 -1.81 -0.08 -29.59
CA ILE A 217 -2.75 -1.14 -29.20
C ILE A 217 -4.14 -0.52 -29.01
N LEU A 218 -4.22 0.59 -28.27
CA LEU A 218 -5.47 1.28 -28.00
C LEU A 218 -6.16 1.76 -29.29
N TYR A 219 -5.37 2.27 -30.24
CA TYR A 219 -5.87 2.68 -31.55
C TYR A 219 -6.37 1.51 -32.40
N ALA A 220 -5.75 0.34 -32.26
CA ALA A 220 -6.18 -0.85 -33.00
C ALA A 220 -7.52 -1.45 -32.46
N ILE A 221 -7.77 -1.30 -31.17
CA ILE A 221 -8.92 -1.90 -30.51
C ILE A 221 -10.14 -0.96 -30.51
N LEU A 222 -9.91 0.34 -30.31
CA LEU A 222 -10.98 1.34 -30.13
C LEU A 222 -11.24 2.14 -31.39
N PRO A 223 -12.54 2.44 -31.71
CA PRO A 223 -12.89 3.45 -32.69
C PRO A 223 -12.33 4.84 -32.32
N GLU A 224 -12.22 5.74 -33.29
CA GLU A 224 -11.50 7.02 -33.12
C GLU A 224 -12.05 7.88 -31.96
N THR A 225 -13.35 7.97 -31.77
CA THR A 225 -13.97 8.81 -30.73
C THR A 225 -13.66 8.32 -29.32
N PRO A 226 -13.87 7.02 -28.93
CA PRO A 226 -13.49 6.50 -27.63
C PRO A 226 -11.95 6.50 -27.44
N TYR A 227 -11.16 6.24 -28.47
CA TYR A 227 -9.71 6.35 -28.40
C TYR A 227 -9.24 7.72 -27.89
N ARG A 228 -9.75 8.81 -28.51
CA ARG A 228 -9.40 10.18 -28.10
C ARG A 228 -9.87 10.51 -26.69
N ARG A 229 -11.04 10.00 -26.26
CA ARG A 229 -11.55 10.17 -24.89
C ARG A 229 -10.65 9.46 -23.87
N THR A 230 -10.30 8.21 -24.15
CA THR A 230 -9.41 7.42 -23.27
C THR A 230 -8.04 8.07 -23.14
N LEU A 231 -7.44 8.54 -24.23
CA LEU A 231 -6.16 9.25 -24.16
C LEU A 231 -6.21 10.52 -23.31
N ARG A 232 -7.30 11.30 -23.42
CA ARG A 232 -7.48 12.49 -22.59
C ARG A 232 -7.66 12.13 -21.12
N ALA A 233 -8.49 11.12 -20.82
CA ALA A 233 -8.70 10.65 -19.46
C ALA A 233 -7.39 10.14 -18.82
N VAL A 234 -6.59 9.35 -19.55
CA VAL A 234 -5.29 8.87 -19.08
C VAL A 234 -4.32 10.04 -18.85
N ALA A 235 -4.26 11.01 -19.76
CA ALA A 235 -3.38 12.18 -19.61
C ALA A 235 -3.81 13.06 -18.43
N GLU A 236 -5.11 13.22 -18.20
CA GLU A 236 -5.64 13.95 -17.05
C GLU A 236 -5.36 13.23 -15.74
N ALA A 237 -5.58 11.91 -15.69
CA ALA A 237 -5.24 11.09 -14.52
C ALA A 237 -3.74 11.16 -14.19
N ASP A 238 -2.86 11.08 -15.20
CA ASP A 238 -1.42 11.22 -15.02
C ASP A 238 -1.04 12.62 -14.50
N ARG A 239 -1.67 13.67 -15.01
CA ARG A 239 -1.45 15.05 -14.54
C ARG A 239 -1.85 15.22 -13.07
N ILE A 240 -3.03 14.75 -12.71
CA ILE A 240 -3.55 14.83 -11.33
C ILE A 240 -2.66 14.02 -10.39
N PHE A 241 -2.35 12.78 -10.74
CA PHE A 241 -1.52 11.90 -9.92
C PHE A 241 -0.08 12.41 -9.75
N SER A 242 0.56 12.83 -10.83
CA SER A 242 1.91 13.42 -10.79
C SER A 242 1.93 14.70 -9.97
N GLY A 243 0.87 15.52 -10.04
CA GLY A 243 0.68 16.70 -9.21
C GLY A 243 0.55 16.34 -7.74
N PHE A 244 -0.28 15.35 -7.42
CA PHE A 244 -0.47 14.83 -6.05
C PHE A 244 0.84 14.31 -5.44
N VAL A 245 1.57 13.45 -6.17
CA VAL A 245 2.85 12.89 -5.69
C VAL A 245 3.87 14.00 -5.40
N ARG A 246 4.00 14.97 -6.32
CA ARG A 246 4.91 16.10 -6.12
C ARG A 246 4.49 16.98 -4.95
N GLY A 247 3.18 17.25 -4.82
CA GLY A 247 2.63 18.03 -3.71
C GLY A 247 2.89 17.34 -2.37
N LYS A 248 2.65 16.03 -2.28
CA LYS A 248 2.90 15.24 -1.06
C LYS A 248 4.38 15.15 -0.69
N LEU A 249 5.27 15.00 -1.67
CA LEU A 249 6.70 15.02 -1.42
C LEU A 249 7.16 16.37 -0.85
N LEU A 250 6.64 17.46 -1.42
CA LEU A 250 6.97 18.82 -0.97
C LEU A 250 6.40 19.11 0.42
N ASP A 251 5.16 18.72 0.68
CA ASP A 251 4.50 18.82 1.98
C ASP A 251 5.27 18.05 3.06
N SER A 252 5.63 16.79 2.79
CA SER A 252 6.42 15.97 3.70
C SER A 252 7.81 16.58 3.98
N LEU A 253 8.43 17.21 2.98
CA LEU A 253 9.74 17.84 3.14
C LEU A 253 9.65 19.12 3.97
N ILE A 254 8.58 19.89 3.83
CA ILE A 254 8.30 21.07 4.67
C ILE A 254 8.05 20.66 6.11
N ILE A 255 7.18 19.66 6.33
CA ILE A 255 6.88 19.16 7.68
C ILE A 255 8.14 18.63 8.36
N LEU A 256 8.94 17.83 7.65
CA LEU A 256 10.21 17.29 8.17
C LEU A 256 11.16 18.43 8.57
N SER A 257 11.25 19.48 7.76
CA SER A 257 12.06 20.67 8.04
C SER A 257 11.56 21.43 9.25
N LEU A 258 10.24 21.55 9.45
CA LEU A 258 9.63 22.23 10.59
C LEU A 258 9.76 21.46 11.92
N ILE A 259 9.72 20.11 11.85
CA ILE A 259 9.88 19.27 13.05
C ILE A 259 11.34 19.20 13.49
N HIS A 260 12.29 19.47 12.61
CA HIS A 260 13.73 19.39 12.90
C HIS A 260 14.31 20.73 13.43
N ILE A 261 13.50 21.79 13.49
CA ILE A 261 13.82 23.09 14.11
C ILE A 261 13.21 23.16 15.51
#